data_74757b720d7953572791556849c33f45
#
_entry.id   74757b720d7953572791556849c33f45
#
_cell.length_a   1.000
_cell.length_b   1.000
_cell.length_c   1.000
_cell.angle_alpha   90.00
_cell.angle_beta   90.00
_cell.angle_gamma   90.00
#
_symmetry.space_group_name_H-M   'P 1'
#
loop_
_entity.id
_entity.type
_entity.pdbx_description
1 polymer ?
#
loop_
_entity_poly.entity_id
_entity_poly.type
_entity_poly.pdbx_seq_one_letter_code
_entity_poly.pdbx_strand_id
1 'polypeptide(L)'
;MFKNFNNILLKRKIVLLLRIILMMILTNYLLSTVVQKQDAVIFFKRELISIFSYNDYSEAHLEIPKLLLNLSLFMVGWLSVILLESDLADHYHHLIRYQSSSFFDYTRKRLVVISKFFTQDLFVWFLGLLPLGIHFKTVTLFFLLAQLTILYLLLSYLIALISAGTGFSFFLYFLAFVGQEWMMDHIVTVYLVLLSLLVILSVSRLEEKFKKG
;
A
#
# COMPACT_ATOMS: atom_id res chain seq x y z
N MET A 1 0.75 10.54 33.29
CA MET A 1 0.04 10.04 32.08
C MET A 1 0.39 10.82 30.79
N PHE A 2 0.37 12.15 30.78
CA PHE A 2 0.69 13.00 29.62
C PHE A 2 2.12 12.85 29.06
N LYS A 3 3.14 12.61 29.91
CA LYS A 3 4.53 12.44 29.48
C LYS A 3 4.76 11.21 28.62
N ASN A 4 4.04 10.10 28.91
CA ASN A 4 4.10 8.88 28.09
C ASN A 4 3.40 9.05 26.73
N PHE A 5 2.30 9.81 26.67
CA PHE A 5 1.57 10.08 25.45
C PHE A 5 2.40 10.91 24.46
N ASN A 6 3.08 11.96 24.95
CA ASN A 6 3.98 12.76 24.12
C ASN A 6 5.18 11.95 23.58
N ASN A 7 5.71 11.01 24.37
CA ASN A 7 6.78 10.13 23.92
C ASN A 7 6.33 9.18 22.81
N ILE A 8 5.11 8.66 22.87
CA ILE A 8 4.54 7.79 21.83
C ILE A 8 4.32 8.58 20.53
N LEU A 9 3.77 9.78 20.62
CA LEU A 9 3.58 10.66 19.46
C LEU A 9 4.91 11.05 18.82
N LEU A 10 5.91 11.37 19.63
CA LEU A 10 7.25 11.70 19.15
C LEU A 10 7.89 10.51 18.44
N LYS A 11 7.81 9.31 19.00
CA LYS A 11 8.30 8.07 18.36
C LYS A 11 7.64 7.85 17.01
N ARG A 12 6.32 8.01 16.87
CA ARG A 12 5.61 7.88 15.60
C ARG A 12 6.07 8.88 14.55
N LYS A 13 6.28 10.14 14.92
CA LYS A 13 6.80 11.17 14.02
C LYS A 13 8.23 10.88 13.56
N ILE A 14 9.08 10.40 14.47
CA ILE A 14 10.46 10.01 14.13
C ILE A 14 10.46 8.83 13.14
N VAL A 15 9.64 7.80 13.38
CA VAL A 15 9.52 6.66 12.47
C VAL A 15 9.03 7.11 11.09
N LEU A 16 8.03 8.00 11.02
CA LEU A 16 7.55 8.54 9.75
C LEU A 16 8.67 9.29 9.00
N LEU A 17 9.40 10.14 9.69
CA LEU A 17 10.53 10.89 9.11
C LEU A 17 11.64 9.97 8.62
N LEU A 18 12.01 8.96 9.40
CA LEU A 18 13.00 7.95 9.00
C LEU A 18 12.56 7.19 7.73
N ARG A 19 11.28 6.84 7.63
CA ARG A 19 10.72 6.20 6.44
C ARG A 19 10.82 7.10 5.20
N ILE A 20 10.50 8.39 5.33
CA ILE A 20 10.62 9.35 4.22
C ILE A 20 12.09 9.46 3.77
N ILE A 21 13.02 9.61 4.71
CA ILE A 21 14.45 9.68 4.40
C ILE A 21 14.91 8.39 3.70
N LEU A 22 14.55 7.23 4.23
CA LEU A 22 14.91 5.94 3.65
C LEU A 22 14.34 5.79 2.22
N MET A 23 13.08 6.19 2.02
CA MET A 23 12.45 6.19 0.72
C MET A 23 13.17 7.10 -0.27
N MET A 24 13.59 8.31 0.15
CA MET A 24 14.38 9.23 -0.68
C MET A 24 15.75 8.64 -1.04
N ILE A 25 16.41 7.95 -0.12
CA ILE A 25 17.70 7.29 -0.38
C ILE A 25 17.51 6.18 -1.41
N LEU A 26 16.51 5.32 -1.24
CA LEU A 26 16.21 4.23 -2.17
C LEU A 26 15.85 4.74 -3.57
N THR A 27 15.05 5.80 -3.66
CA THR A 27 14.69 6.41 -4.95
C THR A 27 15.87 7.10 -5.63
N ASN A 28 16.74 7.76 -4.88
CA ASN A 28 17.99 8.32 -5.45
C ASN A 28 18.94 7.23 -5.92
N TYR A 29 19.06 6.12 -5.18
CA TYR A 29 19.85 4.98 -5.61
C TYR A 29 19.30 4.40 -6.91
N LEU A 30 17.97 4.22 -7.01
CA LEU A 30 17.32 3.75 -8.23
C LEU A 30 17.56 4.69 -9.42
N LEU A 31 17.53 6.02 -9.21
CA LEU A 31 17.88 7.00 -10.23
C LEU A 31 19.34 6.89 -10.69
N SER A 32 20.26 6.60 -9.77
CA SER A 32 21.70 6.48 -10.10
C SER A 32 22.03 5.20 -10.89
N THR A 33 21.21 4.16 -10.75
CA THR A 33 21.40 2.88 -11.48
C THR A 33 20.85 2.94 -12.90
N VAL A 34 19.87 3.83 -13.16
CA VAL A 34 19.24 4.00 -14.46
C VAL A 34 20.02 5.04 -15.27
N VAL A 35 20.98 4.56 -16.07
CA VAL A 35 21.93 5.41 -16.82
C VAL A 35 21.33 6.05 -18.08
N GLN A 36 20.15 5.65 -18.54
CA GLN A 36 19.59 6.09 -19.82
C GLN A 36 18.39 7.02 -19.67
N LYS A 37 18.20 7.90 -20.67
CA LYS A 37 17.04 8.78 -20.86
C LYS A 37 15.78 7.94 -21.14
N GLN A 38 15.28 7.25 -20.12
CA GLN A 38 14.02 6.53 -20.23
C GLN A 38 12.84 7.50 -20.05
N ASP A 39 11.74 7.19 -20.72
CA ASP A 39 10.48 7.89 -20.45
C ASP A 39 10.00 7.59 -19.02
N ALA A 40 9.37 8.58 -18.38
CA ALA A 40 8.84 8.46 -17.02
C ALA A 40 7.90 7.27 -16.82
N VAL A 41 7.11 6.93 -17.84
CA VAL A 41 6.18 5.79 -17.81
C VAL A 41 6.94 4.46 -17.83
N ILE A 42 7.93 4.35 -18.69
CA ILE A 42 8.78 3.16 -18.82
C ILE A 42 9.56 2.96 -17.54
N PHE A 43 10.16 4.03 -17.00
CA PHE A 43 10.86 4.00 -15.73
C PHE A 43 9.97 3.52 -14.60
N PHE A 44 8.76 4.11 -14.46
CA PHE A 44 7.83 3.74 -13.41
C PHE A 44 7.44 2.26 -13.49
N LYS A 45 7.08 1.78 -14.67
CA LYS A 45 6.68 0.38 -14.86
C LYS A 45 7.81 -0.60 -14.68
N ARG A 46 8.94 -0.35 -15.34
CA ARG A 46 10.06 -1.31 -15.37
C ARG A 46 10.93 -1.24 -14.13
N GLU A 47 11.23 -0.05 -13.62
CA GLU A 47 12.22 0.09 -12.55
C GLU A 47 11.58 0.20 -11.17
N LEU A 48 10.44 0.86 -11.04
CA LEU A 48 9.81 1.07 -9.73
C LEU A 48 8.83 -0.04 -9.37
N ILE A 49 8.06 -0.57 -10.33
CA ILE A 49 7.00 -1.55 -10.07
C ILE A 49 7.46 -2.96 -10.39
N SER A 50 8.07 -3.20 -11.56
CA SER A 50 8.43 -4.54 -11.99
C SER A 50 9.48 -5.17 -11.08
N ILE A 51 9.22 -6.41 -10.67
CA ILE A 51 10.22 -7.26 -10.00
C ILE A 51 11.19 -7.91 -10.98
N PHE A 52 10.89 -7.84 -12.28
CA PHE A 52 11.70 -8.39 -13.35
C PHE A 52 12.58 -7.33 -13.99
N SER A 53 13.78 -7.72 -14.37
CA SER A 53 14.61 -6.97 -15.30
C SER A 53 14.38 -7.47 -16.71
N TYR A 54 14.48 -6.57 -17.68
CA TYR A 54 14.24 -6.89 -19.08
C TYR A 54 15.55 -6.70 -19.87
N ASN A 55 15.98 -7.73 -20.62
CA ASN A 55 17.09 -7.62 -21.53
C ASN A 55 16.70 -6.85 -22.82
N ASP A 56 17.66 -6.63 -23.71
CA ASP A 56 17.44 -5.92 -24.97
C ASP A 56 16.42 -6.61 -25.90
N TYR A 57 16.16 -7.90 -25.69
CA TYR A 57 15.17 -8.70 -26.40
C TYR A 57 13.81 -8.74 -25.70
N SER A 58 13.62 -7.94 -24.67
CA SER A 58 12.40 -7.89 -23.83
C SER A 58 12.08 -9.20 -23.10
N GLU A 59 13.07 -10.08 -22.92
CA GLU A 59 12.91 -11.27 -22.07
C GLU A 59 13.01 -10.86 -20.60
N ALA A 60 12.04 -11.30 -19.82
CA ALA A 60 11.99 -11.03 -18.40
C ALA A 60 12.89 -12.02 -17.63
N HIS A 61 13.76 -11.50 -16.79
CA HIS A 61 14.55 -12.31 -15.87
C HIS A 61 14.51 -11.72 -14.46
N LEU A 62 14.59 -12.59 -13.46
CA LEU A 62 14.55 -12.18 -12.06
C LEU A 62 15.96 -11.78 -11.60
N GLU A 63 16.14 -10.52 -11.25
CA GLU A 63 17.35 -10.02 -10.60
C GLU A 63 17.13 -9.81 -9.11
N ILE A 64 17.89 -10.55 -8.30
CA ILE A 64 17.78 -10.49 -6.84
C ILE A 64 17.99 -9.06 -6.28
N PRO A 65 18.99 -8.29 -6.71
CA PRO A 65 19.18 -6.91 -6.22
C PRO A 65 17.96 -6.01 -6.51
N LYS A 66 17.39 -6.10 -7.70
CA LYS A 66 16.21 -5.33 -8.10
C LYS A 66 14.97 -5.75 -7.30
N LEU A 67 14.76 -7.05 -7.14
CA LEU A 67 13.68 -7.58 -6.31
C LEU A 67 13.77 -7.05 -4.87
N LEU A 68 14.97 -7.10 -4.26
CA LEU A 68 15.19 -6.60 -2.90
C LEU A 68 14.97 -5.11 -2.79
N LEU A 69 15.41 -4.33 -3.79
CA LEU A 69 15.20 -2.89 -3.82
C LEU A 69 13.71 -2.55 -3.89
N ASN A 70 12.97 -3.16 -4.82
CA ASN A 70 11.54 -2.91 -5.00
C ASN A 70 10.72 -3.42 -3.81
N LEU A 71 11.10 -4.56 -3.21
CA LEU A 71 10.49 -5.04 -1.97
C LEU A 71 10.75 -4.07 -0.81
N SER A 72 11.94 -3.49 -0.73
CA SER A 72 12.27 -2.49 0.30
C SER A 72 11.45 -1.21 0.13
N LEU A 73 11.32 -0.71 -1.11
CA LEU A 73 10.45 0.43 -1.43
C LEU A 73 8.99 0.14 -1.06
N PHE A 74 8.50 -1.03 -1.43
CA PHE A 74 7.15 -1.47 -1.10
C PHE A 74 6.91 -1.54 0.41
N MET A 75 7.81 -2.21 1.14
CA MET A 75 7.70 -2.35 2.60
C MET A 75 7.78 -1.00 3.31
N VAL A 76 8.72 -0.14 2.94
CA VAL A 76 8.85 1.21 3.53
C VAL A 76 7.63 2.05 3.19
N GLY A 77 7.14 1.96 1.95
CA GLY A 77 6.00 2.74 1.46
C GLY A 77 4.67 2.39 2.15
N TRP A 78 4.37 1.11 2.33
CA TRP A 78 3.09 0.62 2.85
C TRP A 78 3.14 0.09 4.29
N LEU A 79 4.22 0.34 5.01
CA LEU A 79 4.46 -0.20 6.34
C LEU A 79 3.34 0.11 7.34
N SER A 80 2.78 1.32 7.31
CA SER A 80 1.75 1.71 8.29
C SER A 80 0.47 0.89 8.11
N VAL A 81 0.05 0.65 6.87
CA VAL A 81 -1.16 -0.14 6.58
C VAL A 81 -0.91 -1.62 6.88
N ILE A 82 0.25 -2.15 6.50
CA ILE A 82 0.60 -3.56 6.75
C ILE A 82 0.65 -3.85 8.25
N LEU A 83 1.28 -2.98 9.05
CA LEU A 83 1.34 -3.14 10.51
C LEU A 83 -0.01 -2.89 11.18
N LEU A 84 -0.81 -1.96 10.64
CA LEU A 84 -2.14 -1.70 11.16
C LEU A 84 -3.07 -2.91 11.07
N GLU A 85 -3.02 -3.64 9.95
CA GLU A 85 -3.80 -4.88 9.80
C GLU A 85 -3.43 -5.90 10.89
N SER A 86 -2.15 -5.95 11.28
CA SER A 86 -1.67 -6.74 12.40
C SER A 86 -2.29 -6.29 13.74
N ASP A 87 -2.21 -5.00 14.03
CA ASP A 87 -2.73 -4.45 15.30
C ASP A 87 -4.26 -4.43 15.37
N LEU A 88 -4.94 -4.20 14.24
CA LEU A 88 -6.41 -4.23 14.16
C LEU A 88 -6.98 -5.62 14.38
N ALA A 89 -6.28 -6.66 13.94
CA ALA A 89 -6.75 -8.04 14.15
C ALA A 89 -6.77 -8.41 15.63
N ASP A 90 -5.75 -7.98 16.39
CA ASP A 90 -5.53 -8.46 17.76
C ASP A 90 -6.12 -7.55 18.86
N HIS A 91 -5.97 -6.23 18.73
CA HIS A 91 -6.29 -5.30 19.81
C HIS A 91 -7.49 -4.38 19.53
N TYR A 92 -7.58 -3.81 18.33
CA TYR A 92 -8.59 -2.80 18.00
C TYR A 92 -9.92 -3.41 17.54
N HIS A 93 -9.92 -4.66 17.07
CA HIS A 93 -11.14 -5.33 16.62
C HIS A 93 -12.20 -5.38 17.71
N HIS A 94 -11.82 -5.80 18.91
CA HIS A 94 -12.73 -5.88 20.07
C HIS A 94 -13.22 -4.50 20.52
N LEU A 95 -12.33 -3.50 20.56
CA LEU A 95 -12.67 -2.13 20.92
C LEU A 95 -13.66 -1.49 19.95
N ILE A 96 -13.38 -1.58 18.65
CA ILE A 96 -14.27 -1.03 17.62
C ILE A 96 -15.60 -1.77 17.62
N ARG A 97 -15.60 -3.10 17.81
CA ARG A 97 -16.81 -3.91 17.89
C ARG A 97 -17.66 -3.53 19.10
N TYR A 98 -17.06 -3.36 20.26
CA TYR A 98 -17.78 -2.97 21.49
C TYR A 98 -18.40 -1.57 21.38
N GLN A 99 -17.75 -0.64 20.68
CA GLN A 99 -18.22 0.73 20.47
C GLN A 99 -19.20 0.87 19.29
N SER A 100 -19.49 -0.20 18.57
CA SER A 100 -20.30 -0.14 17.35
C SER A 100 -21.71 -0.65 17.62
N SER A 101 -22.72 0.15 17.27
CA SER A 101 -24.13 -0.17 17.41
C SER A 101 -24.65 -1.13 16.33
N SER A 102 -23.97 -1.18 15.16
CA SER A 102 -24.34 -2.03 14.04
C SER A 102 -23.11 -2.48 13.26
N PHE A 103 -23.29 -3.50 12.40
CA PHE A 103 -22.21 -3.95 11.49
C PHE A 103 -21.74 -2.83 10.55
N PHE A 104 -22.66 -2.01 10.08
CA PHE A 104 -22.33 -0.87 9.22
C PHE A 104 -21.48 0.16 9.97
N ASP A 105 -21.82 0.49 11.21
CA ASP A 105 -21.04 1.40 12.06
C ASP A 105 -19.64 0.84 12.35
N TYR A 106 -19.55 -0.46 12.62
CA TYR A 106 -18.28 -1.17 12.81
C TYR A 106 -17.39 -1.07 11.56
N THR A 107 -17.92 -1.40 10.38
CA THR A 107 -17.19 -1.35 9.12
C THR A 107 -16.75 0.07 8.80
N ARG A 108 -17.64 1.06 8.97
CA ARG A 108 -17.31 2.47 8.77
C ARG A 108 -16.15 2.92 9.66
N LYS A 109 -16.19 2.63 10.96
CA LYS A 109 -15.12 2.99 11.91
C LYS A 109 -13.80 2.35 11.52
N ARG A 110 -13.82 1.07 11.12
CA ARG A 110 -12.63 0.36 10.67
C ARG A 110 -12.04 1.00 9.40
N LEU A 111 -12.86 1.31 8.41
CA LEU A 111 -12.42 1.97 7.18
C LEU A 111 -11.83 3.37 7.46
N VAL A 112 -12.39 4.13 8.38
CA VAL A 112 -11.84 5.44 8.80
C VAL A 112 -10.45 5.29 9.40
N VAL A 113 -10.24 4.27 10.23
CA VAL A 113 -8.92 4.00 10.81
C VAL A 113 -7.91 3.62 9.72
N ILE A 114 -8.26 2.72 8.81
CA ILE A 114 -7.40 2.32 7.68
C ILE A 114 -7.05 3.53 6.82
N SER A 115 -8.03 4.37 6.46
CA SER A 115 -7.79 5.58 5.67
C SER A 115 -6.80 6.53 6.34
N LYS A 116 -6.86 6.67 7.66
CA LYS A 116 -5.93 7.51 8.42
C LYS A 116 -4.48 7.01 8.36
N PHE A 117 -4.27 5.71 8.48
CA PHE A 117 -2.92 5.13 8.36
C PHE A 117 -2.43 5.14 6.92
N PHE A 118 -3.33 4.87 5.99
CA PHE A 118 -3.05 4.97 4.56
C PHE A 118 -2.59 6.37 4.15
N THR A 119 -3.17 7.41 4.73
CA THR A 119 -2.73 8.80 4.49
C THR A 119 -1.28 9.01 4.92
N GLN A 120 -0.81 8.37 6.00
CA GLN A 120 0.60 8.45 6.40
C GLN A 120 1.52 7.78 5.36
N ASP A 121 1.11 6.63 4.84
CA ASP A 121 1.86 5.93 3.78
C ASP A 121 1.89 6.74 2.48
N LEU A 122 0.79 7.44 2.15
CA LEU A 122 0.77 8.39 1.04
C LEU A 122 1.80 9.51 1.21
N PHE A 123 1.95 10.05 2.41
CA PHE A 123 2.98 11.05 2.67
C PHE A 123 4.39 10.50 2.45
N VAL A 124 4.66 9.26 2.86
CA VAL A 124 5.95 8.60 2.62
C VAL A 124 6.20 8.44 1.12
N TRP A 125 5.22 7.97 0.37
CA TRP A 125 5.33 7.82 -1.08
C TRP A 125 5.53 9.17 -1.78
N PHE A 126 4.68 10.14 -1.49
CA PHE A 126 4.73 11.45 -2.13
C PHE A 126 6.05 12.18 -1.89
N LEU A 127 6.48 12.24 -0.63
CA LEU A 127 7.74 12.90 -0.28
C LEU A 127 8.96 12.07 -0.69
N GLY A 128 8.88 10.74 -0.56
CA GLY A 128 9.97 9.84 -0.92
C GLY A 128 10.26 9.81 -2.42
N LEU A 129 9.25 10.00 -3.27
CA LEU A 129 9.39 10.04 -4.73
C LEU A 129 9.65 11.46 -5.29
N LEU A 130 9.79 12.47 -4.43
CA LEU A 130 10.16 13.82 -4.89
C LEU A 130 11.41 13.86 -5.80
N PRO A 131 12.49 13.11 -5.51
CA PRO A 131 13.66 13.09 -6.40
C PRO A 131 13.31 12.65 -7.83
N LEU A 132 12.42 11.65 -7.97
CA LEU A 132 11.93 11.21 -9.28
C LEU A 132 11.10 12.28 -9.98
N GLY A 133 10.19 12.92 -9.25
CA GLY A 133 9.36 14.01 -9.77
C GLY A 133 10.19 15.19 -10.29
N ILE A 134 11.25 15.55 -9.58
CA ILE A 134 12.19 16.60 -9.98
C ILE A 134 12.99 16.19 -11.23
N HIS A 135 13.46 14.94 -11.28
CA HIS A 135 14.26 14.42 -12.39
C HIS A 135 13.46 14.38 -13.69
N PHE A 136 12.28 13.76 -13.65
CA PHE A 136 11.46 13.57 -14.87
C PHE A 136 10.65 14.80 -15.28
N LYS A 137 10.41 15.76 -14.38
CA LYS A 137 9.62 16.98 -14.61
C LYS A 137 8.25 16.72 -15.23
N THR A 138 7.64 15.55 -14.95
CA THR A 138 6.39 15.12 -15.56
C THR A 138 5.29 14.92 -14.55
N VAL A 139 4.08 15.30 -14.91
CA VAL A 139 2.86 15.04 -14.12
C VAL A 139 2.44 13.57 -14.22
N THR A 140 2.85 12.88 -15.28
CA THR A 140 2.47 11.49 -15.56
C THR A 140 2.88 10.54 -14.46
N LEU A 141 4.07 10.75 -13.85
CA LEU A 141 4.55 9.94 -12.73
C LEU A 141 3.61 10.02 -11.53
N PHE A 142 3.12 11.21 -11.21
CA PHE A 142 2.18 11.39 -10.10
C PHE A 142 0.81 10.75 -10.40
N PHE A 143 0.39 10.74 -11.66
CA PHE A 143 -0.83 10.07 -12.08
C PHE A 143 -0.71 8.54 -11.92
N LEU A 144 0.40 7.95 -12.35
CA LEU A 144 0.68 6.53 -12.16
C LEU A 144 0.79 6.15 -10.68
N LEU A 145 1.41 7.02 -9.88
CA LEU A 145 1.48 6.83 -8.43
C LEU A 145 0.08 6.90 -7.79
N ALA A 146 -0.78 7.82 -8.24
CA ALA A 146 -2.16 7.90 -7.76
C ALA A 146 -2.95 6.64 -8.09
N GLN A 147 -2.78 6.07 -9.29
CA GLN A 147 -3.39 4.79 -9.67
C GLN A 147 -2.92 3.65 -8.76
N LEU A 148 -1.61 3.52 -8.56
CA LEU A 148 -1.05 2.51 -7.65
C LEU A 148 -1.60 2.68 -6.22
N THR A 149 -1.73 3.91 -5.77
CA THR A 149 -2.27 4.26 -4.46
C THR A 149 -3.72 3.82 -4.30
N ILE A 150 -4.57 4.10 -5.30
CA ILE A 150 -5.98 3.66 -5.27
C ILE A 150 -6.06 2.14 -5.26
N LEU A 151 -5.20 1.45 -6.01
CA LEU A 151 -5.12 -0.01 -6.01
C LEU A 151 -4.89 -0.56 -4.60
N TYR A 152 -3.86 -0.06 -3.92
CA TYR A 152 -3.53 -0.53 -2.56
C TYR A 152 -4.56 -0.11 -1.52
N LEU A 153 -5.24 1.03 -1.70
CA LEU A 153 -6.35 1.43 -0.85
C LEU A 153 -7.54 0.46 -0.96
N LEU A 154 -7.94 0.12 -2.18
CA LEU A 154 -9.01 -0.84 -2.42
C LEU A 154 -8.65 -2.23 -1.87
N LEU A 155 -7.42 -2.66 -2.08
CA LEU A 155 -6.91 -3.92 -1.53
C LEU A 155 -6.94 -3.92 0.00
N SER A 156 -6.50 -2.83 0.64
CA SER A 156 -6.55 -2.69 2.10
C SER A 156 -7.98 -2.77 2.64
N TYR A 157 -8.94 -2.17 1.95
CA TYR A 157 -10.35 -2.29 2.31
C TYR A 157 -10.89 -3.71 2.15
N LEU A 158 -10.49 -4.39 1.09
CA LEU A 158 -10.86 -5.78 0.85
C LEU A 158 -10.32 -6.70 1.95
N ILE A 159 -9.03 -6.59 2.27
CA ILE A 159 -8.38 -7.34 3.35
C ILE A 159 -9.08 -7.09 4.68
N ALA A 160 -9.41 -5.83 4.97
CA ALA A 160 -10.14 -5.46 6.17
C ALA A 160 -11.52 -6.10 6.27
N LEU A 161 -12.25 -6.22 5.15
CA LEU A 161 -13.56 -6.88 5.11
C LEU A 161 -13.45 -8.40 5.32
N ILE A 162 -12.42 -9.03 4.77
CA ILE A 162 -12.19 -10.47 4.93
C ILE A 162 -11.91 -10.82 6.40
N SER A 163 -11.42 -9.86 7.20
CA SER A 163 -11.02 -10.07 8.60
C SER A 163 -10.01 -11.22 8.74
N ALA A 164 -9.11 -11.31 7.80
CA ALA A 164 -8.08 -12.34 7.78
C ALA A 164 -7.05 -12.08 8.89
N GLY A 165 -6.46 -13.15 9.41
CA GLY A 165 -5.34 -13.02 10.34
C GLY A 165 -4.13 -12.34 9.70
N THR A 166 -3.22 -11.84 10.53
CA THR A 166 -2.05 -11.05 10.12
C THR A 166 -1.20 -11.70 9.03
N GLY A 167 -0.95 -13.00 9.13
CA GLY A 167 -0.17 -13.74 8.15
C GLY A 167 -0.82 -13.79 6.76
N PHE A 168 -2.14 -13.94 6.72
CA PHE A 168 -2.88 -13.96 5.46
C PHE A 168 -2.95 -12.56 4.82
N SER A 169 -3.12 -11.51 5.63
CA SER A 169 -3.09 -10.12 5.16
C SER A 169 -1.73 -9.80 4.52
N PHE A 170 -0.64 -10.17 5.19
CA PHE A 170 0.72 -10.01 4.65
C PHE A 170 0.91 -10.77 3.34
N PHE A 171 0.42 -12.00 3.27
CA PHE A 171 0.48 -12.81 2.05
C PHE A 171 -0.26 -12.16 0.88
N LEU A 172 -1.44 -11.57 1.12
CA LEU A 172 -2.18 -10.85 0.08
C LEU A 172 -1.45 -9.59 -0.41
N TYR A 173 -0.83 -8.84 0.50
CA TYR A 173 0.00 -7.69 0.10
C TYR A 173 1.23 -8.13 -0.70
N PHE A 174 1.85 -9.25 -0.31
CA PHE A 174 2.98 -9.80 -1.05
C PHE A 174 2.56 -10.28 -2.45
N LEU A 175 1.43 -10.96 -2.58
CA LEU A 175 0.88 -11.32 -3.90
C LEU A 175 0.58 -10.08 -4.76
N ALA A 176 0.02 -9.03 -4.16
CA ALA A 176 -0.21 -7.77 -4.86
C ALA A 176 1.09 -7.12 -5.31
N PHE A 177 2.14 -7.17 -4.49
CA PHE A 177 3.47 -6.69 -4.85
C PHE A 177 4.05 -7.47 -6.04
N VAL A 178 3.98 -8.80 -6.03
CA VAL A 178 4.48 -9.62 -7.15
C VAL A 178 3.68 -9.38 -8.44
N GLY A 179 2.37 -9.21 -8.32
CA GLY A 179 1.47 -8.99 -9.46
C GLY A 179 1.24 -7.53 -9.86
N GLN A 180 1.88 -6.56 -9.20
CA GLN A 180 1.54 -5.15 -9.36
C GLN A 180 1.77 -4.61 -10.79
N GLU A 181 2.78 -5.11 -11.51
CA GLU A 181 3.03 -4.75 -12.90
C GLU A 181 1.83 -5.15 -13.78
N TRP A 182 1.40 -6.41 -13.70
CA TRP A 182 0.24 -6.91 -14.41
C TRP A 182 -1.04 -6.16 -14.02
N MET A 183 -1.24 -5.89 -12.73
CA MET A 183 -2.38 -5.13 -12.25
C MET A 183 -2.40 -3.70 -12.78
N MET A 184 -1.25 -3.06 -12.93
CA MET A 184 -1.16 -1.71 -13.49
C MET A 184 -1.42 -1.69 -14.99
N ASP A 185 -1.07 -2.74 -15.72
CA ASP A 185 -1.39 -2.86 -17.14
C ASP A 185 -2.90 -3.08 -17.38
N HIS A 186 -3.58 -3.74 -16.43
CA HIS A 186 -5.01 -4.02 -16.49
C HIS A 186 -5.81 -3.24 -15.43
N ILE A 187 -5.37 -2.02 -15.10
CA ILE A 187 -5.83 -1.29 -13.92
C ILE A 187 -7.34 -1.10 -13.86
N VAL A 188 -8.00 -0.82 -14.98
CA VAL A 188 -9.46 -0.64 -15.04
C VAL A 188 -10.19 -1.94 -14.67
N THR A 189 -9.76 -3.07 -15.25
CA THR A 189 -10.34 -4.38 -14.95
C THR A 189 -10.13 -4.76 -13.49
N VAL A 190 -8.92 -4.51 -12.97
CA VAL A 190 -8.58 -4.79 -11.57
C VAL A 190 -9.45 -3.94 -10.62
N TYR A 191 -9.65 -2.65 -10.91
CA TYR A 191 -10.54 -1.81 -10.12
C TYR A 191 -11.97 -2.33 -10.12
N LEU A 192 -12.51 -2.72 -11.27
CA LEU A 192 -13.86 -3.27 -11.37
C LEU A 192 -14.00 -4.57 -10.56
N VAL A 193 -13.01 -5.44 -10.63
CA VAL A 193 -13.00 -6.70 -9.85
C VAL A 193 -12.93 -6.41 -8.35
N LEU A 194 -12.01 -5.55 -7.91
CA LEU A 194 -11.87 -5.20 -6.49
C LEU A 194 -13.12 -4.52 -5.94
N LEU A 195 -13.71 -3.58 -6.68
CA LEU A 195 -14.97 -2.93 -6.29
C LEU A 195 -16.13 -3.92 -6.22
N SER A 196 -16.24 -4.83 -7.19
CA SER A 196 -17.26 -5.88 -7.18
C SER A 196 -17.12 -6.79 -5.96
N LEU A 197 -15.90 -7.22 -5.65
CA LEU A 197 -15.62 -8.02 -4.45
C LEU A 197 -15.94 -7.27 -3.16
N LEU A 198 -15.60 -5.97 -3.08
CA LEU A 198 -15.95 -5.13 -1.94
C LEU A 198 -17.46 -5.05 -1.73
N VAL A 199 -18.25 -4.88 -2.80
CA VAL A 199 -19.72 -4.85 -2.73
C VAL A 199 -20.26 -6.22 -2.28
N ILE A 200 -19.84 -7.31 -2.93
CA ILE A 200 -20.30 -8.68 -2.61
C ILE A 200 -20.00 -9.02 -1.15
N LEU A 201 -18.77 -8.80 -0.68
CA LEU A 201 -18.37 -9.08 0.69
C LEU A 201 -19.10 -8.20 1.71
N SER A 202 -19.36 -6.94 1.36
CA SER A 202 -20.13 -6.05 2.23
C SER A 202 -21.56 -6.53 2.41
N VAL A 203 -22.20 -7.00 1.33
CA VAL A 203 -23.58 -7.52 1.36
C VAL A 203 -23.65 -8.88 2.09
N SER A 204 -22.77 -9.83 1.74
CA SER A 204 -22.76 -11.17 2.34
C SER A 204 -22.53 -11.13 3.86
N ARG A 205 -21.65 -10.25 4.31
CA ARG A 205 -21.40 -10.05 5.76
C ARG A 205 -22.55 -9.38 6.50
N LEU A 206 -23.35 -8.56 5.84
CA LEU A 206 -24.59 -8.02 6.38
C LEU A 206 -25.61 -9.13 6.64
N GLU A 207 -25.78 -10.07 5.70
CA GLU A 207 -26.74 -11.17 5.83
C GLU A 207 -26.37 -12.17 6.93
N GLU A 208 -25.11 -12.56 7.08
CA GLU A 208 -24.66 -13.52 8.08
C GLU A 208 -24.91 -13.04 9.52
N LYS A 209 -24.84 -11.75 9.78
CA LYS A 209 -25.02 -11.20 11.12
C LYS A 209 -26.46 -10.86 11.48
N PHE A 210 -27.29 -10.54 10.51
CA PHE A 210 -28.74 -10.43 10.73
C PHE A 210 -29.40 -11.77 11.03
N LYS A 211 -28.81 -12.91 10.63
CA LYS A 211 -29.29 -14.26 10.93
C LYS A 211 -28.82 -14.78 12.29
N LYS A 212 -27.87 -14.15 12.95
CA LYS A 212 -27.30 -14.58 14.24
C LYS A 212 -27.68 -13.67 15.44
N GLY A 213 -28.44 -12.65 15.25
CA GLY A 213 -29.01 -11.76 16.27
C GLY A 213 -30.48 -11.88 16.34
#